data_1eed9b3855a6029c89a545ab0ce11015
#
_entry.id   1eed9b3855a6029c89a545ab0ce11015
#
_cell.length_a   1.000
_cell.length_b   1.000
_cell.length_c   1.000
_cell.angle_alpha   90.00
_cell.angle_beta   90.00
_cell.angle_gamma   90.00
#
_symmetry.space_group_name_H-M   'P 1'
#
loop_
_entity.id
_entity.type
_entity.pdbx_description
1 polymer ?
#
loop_
_entity_poly.entity_id
_entity_poly.type
_entity_poly.pdbx_seq_one_letter_code
_entity_poly.pdbx_strand_id
1 'polypeptide(L)'
;MKKTLAIFLIFSSFVSGHSAQKGDFSGTWRLVEYAVNDEYQDVPNPTPIKMYMNGEFIIIFYLEGKMQFNKGIYALKNGVVNETILSSSNESLIGETFSFKPNFMGDKNSFNLKVDFGDSTNFERWEKTHCDVIKCAKIRTRNN
;
A
#
# COMPACT_ATOMS: atom_id res chain seq x y z
N MET A 1 -35.89 -57.21 -10.13
CA MET A 1 -35.49 -55.98 -10.80
C MET A 1 -35.22 -54.89 -9.71
N LYS A 2 -33.97 -54.66 -9.37
CA LYS A 2 -33.57 -53.66 -8.37
C LYS A 2 -33.28 -52.33 -9.07
N LYS A 3 -34.07 -51.31 -8.81
CA LYS A 3 -33.83 -49.92 -9.33
C LYS A 3 -32.85 -49.23 -8.41
N THR A 4 -31.64 -48.98 -8.90
CA THR A 4 -30.62 -48.21 -8.21
C THR A 4 -30.89 -46.71 -8.47
N LEU A 5 -31.24 -45.99 -7.41
CA LEU A 5 -31.44 -44.54 -7.43
C LEU A 5 -30.09 -43.87 -7.27
N ALA A 6 -29.59 -43.26 -8.33
CA ALA A 6 -28.35 -42.48 -8.29
C ALA A 6 -28.67 -41.06 -7.75
N ILE A 7 -28.19 -40.76 -6.56
CA ILE A 7 -28.29 -39.43 -5.96
C ILE A 7 -27.10 -38.60 -6.51
N PHE A 8 -27.42 -37.65 -7.37
CA PHE A 8 -26.46 -36.63 -7.84
C PHE A 8 -26.29 -35.55 -6.76
N LEU A 9 -25.25 -35.64 -5.99
CA LEU A 9 -24.83 -34.57 -5.09
C LEU A 9 -24.19 -33.44 -5.92
N ILE A 10 -24.94 -32.37 -6.13
CA ILE A 10 -24.44 -31.13 -6.71
C ILE A 10 -23.63 -30.42 -5.63
N PHE A 11 -22.32 -30.53 -5.70
CA PHE A 11 -21.40 -29.68 -4.93
C PHE A 11 -21.45 -28.27 -5.54
N SER A 12 -22.29 -27.41 -4.99
CA SER A 12 -22.23 -25.98 -5.24
C SER A 12 -20.96 -25.43 -4.54
N SER A 13 -19.90 -25.29 -5.32
CA SER A 13 -18.70 -24.59 -4.91
C SER A 13 -19.07 -23.13 -4.65
N PHE A 14 -19.27 -22.78 -3.38
CA PHE A 14 -19.29 -21.38 -2.97
C PHE A 14 -17.89 -20.80 -3.24
N VAL A 15 -17.74 -20.17 -4.39
CA VAL A 15 -16.66 -19.23 -4.61
C VAL A 15 -16.95 -18.05 -3.68
N SER A 16 -16.39 -18.11 -2.47
CA SER A 16 -16.34 -16.95 -1.57
C SER A 16 -15.51 -15.90 -2.27
N GLY A 17 -16.16 -15.01 -3.00
CA GLY A 17 -15.54 -13.78 -3.48
C GLY A 17 -15.05 -13.03 -2.25
N HIS A 18 -13.73 -13.09 -2.01
CA HIS A 18 -13.09 -12.21 -1.06
C HIS A 18 -13.20 -10.80 -1.65
N SER A 19 -14.28 -10.10 -1.29
CA SER A 19 -14.30 -8.66 -1.44
C SER A 19 -13.14 -8.16 -0.60
N ALA A 20 -12.07 -7.71 -1.26
CA ALA A 20 -11.03 -6.96 -0.58
C ALA A 20 -11.75 -5.91 0.26
N GLN A 21 -11.60 -6.00 1.57
CA GLN A 21 -12.20 -5.04 2.48
C GLN A 21 -11.65 -3.69 2.01
N LYS A 22 -12.52 -2.86 1.40
CA LYS A 22 -12.20 -1.48 1.01
C LYS A 22 -11.93 -0.73 2.31
N GLY A 23 -10.72 -0.94 2.83
CA GLY A 23 -10.29 -0.35 4.07
C GLY A 23 -9.91 1.11 3.83
N ASP A 24 -9.81 1.83 4.90
CA ASP A 24 -9.43 3.23 5.06
C ASP A 24 -8.07 3.61 4.44
N PHE A 25 -7.43 2.67 3.73
CA PHE A 25 -6.10 2.81 3.13
C PHE A 25 -6.09 3.51 1.77
N SER A 26 -7.22 3.52 1.05
CA SER A 26 -7.30 4.15 -0.28
C SER A 26 -6.99 5.64 -0.22
N GLY A 27 -6.20 6.10 -1.17
CA GLY A 27 -5.83 7.51 -1.32
C GLY A 27 -4.35 7.70 -1.56
N THR A 28 -3.94 8.96 -1.52
CA THR A 28 -2.55 9.38 -1.70
C THR A 28 -1.99 9.83 -0.36
N TRP A 29 -0.81 9.35 -0.03
CA TRP A 29 -0.12 9.56 1.23
C TRP A 29 1.27 10.12 0.97
N ARG A 30 1.72 11.07 1.78
CA ARG A 30 3.09 11.60 1.77
C ARG A 30 3.82 11.17 3.03
N LEU A 31 5.09 10.87 2.92
CA LEU A 31 5.95 10.63 4.06
C LEU A 31 6.21 11.96 4.79
N VAL A 32 6.02 12.00 6.10
CA VAL A 32 6.24 13.22 6.90
C VAL A 32 7.27 13.02 7.98
N GLU A 33 7.58 11.78 8.32
CA GLU A 33 8.58 11.44 9.33
C GLU A 33 9.11 10.05 9.06
N TYR A 34 10.42 9.86 9.23
CA TYR A 34 10.97 8.54 9.15
C TYR A 34 12.21 8.37 10.04
N ALA A 35 12.43 7.14 10.53
CA ALA A 35 13.58 6.77 11.30
C ALA A 35 14.10 5.40 10.87
N VAL A 36 15.40 5.21 10.97
CA VAL A 36 16.08 3.92 10.75
C VAL A 36 16.74 3.50 12.06
N ASN A 37 16.41 2.30 12.57
CA ASN A 37 16.88 1.79 13.85
C ASN A 37 16.67 2.79 15.01
N ASP A 38 15.46 3.39 15.04
CA ASP A 38 15.03 4.42 16.00
C ASP A 38 15.80 5.76 15.91
N GLU A 39 16.69 5.95 14.92
CA GLU A 39 17.32 7.22 14.62
C GLU A 39 16.53 8.00 13.56
N TYR A 40 15.97 9.15 13.96
CA TYR A 40 15.21 10.02 13.06
C TYR A 40 16.09 10.61 11.97
N GLN A 41 15.58 10.62 10.76
CA GLN A 41 16.24 11.11 9.57
C GLN A 41 15.45 12.25 8.95
N ASP A 42 16.14 13.12 8.22
CA ASP A 42 15.45 14.11 7.39
C ASP A 42 14.61 13.44 6.31
N VAL A 43 13.37 13.88 6.19
CA VAL A 43 12.50 13.39 5.12
C VAL A 43 13.08 13.81 3.78
N PRO A 44 13.27 12.87 2.82
CA PRO A 44 13.81 13.19 1.51
C PRO A 44 13.02 14.29 0.79
N ASN A 45 13.73 15.11 0.02
CA ASN A 45 13.12 16.11 -0.84
C ASN A 45 13.53 15.86 -2.30
N PRO A 46 12.59 15.56 -3.22
CA PRO A 46 11.12 15.48 -3.01
C PRO A 46 10.68 14.37 -2.07
N THR A 47 9.64 14.65 -1.28
CA THR A 47 9.10 13.70 -0.32
C THR A 47 8.49 12.47 -1.01
N PRO A 48 8.71 11.24 -0.50
CA PRO A 48 8.07 10.05 -0.99
C PRO A 48 6.54 10.14 -0.94
N ILE A 49 5.90 9.59 -1.97
CA ILE A 49 4.44 9.52 -2.13
C ILE A 49 4.03 8.06 -2.31
N LYS A 50 3.05 7.63 -1.53
CA LYS A 50 2.35 6.35 -1.73
C LYS A 50 0.93 6.60 -2.22
N MET A 51 0.47 5.79 -3.17
CA MET A 51 -0.94 5.77 -3.61
C MET A 51 -1.48 4.37 -3.52
N TYR A 52 -2.67 4.25 -2.93
CA TYR A 52 -3.41 2.99 -2.82
C TYR A 52 -4.78 3.15 -3.48
N MET A 53 -5.09 2.33 -4.46
CA MET A 53 -6.36 2.40 -5.17
C MET A 53 -6.73 1.02 -5.75
N ASN A 54 -7.96 0.58 -5.44
CA ASN A 54 -8.53 -0.64 -6.04
C ASN A 54 -7.70 -1.92 -5.86
N GLY A 55 -6.95 -2.05 -4.75
CA GLY A 55 -6.10 -3.20 -4.49
C GLY A 55 -4.71 -3.12 -5.12
N GLU A 56 -4.40 -2.01 -5.79
CA GLU A 56 -3.06 -1.71 -6.31
C GLU A 56 -2.40 -0.60 -5.48
N PHE A 57 -1.07 -0.62 -5.42
CA PHE A 57 -0.29 0.46 -4.84
C PHE A 57 0.84 0.89 -5.76
N ILE A 58 1.28 2.12 -5.57
CA ILE A 58 2.54 2.62 -6.09
C ILE A 58 3.19 3.53 -5.04
N ILE A 59 4.49 3.35 -4.82
CA ILE A 59 5.32 4.31 -4.10
C ILE A 59 6.31 4.93 -5.08
N ILE A 60 6.46 6.25 -5.00
CA ILE A 60 7.44 7.02 -5.76
C ILE A 60 8.34 7.74 -4.78
N PHE A 61 9.64 7.63 -4.96
CA PHE A 61 10.66 8.26 -4.12
C PHE A 61 11.88 8.63 -4.95
N TYR A 62 12.80 9.38 -4.36
CA TYR A 62 14.05 9.75 -5.01
C TYR A 62 15.23 9.16 -4.24
N LEU A 63 16.13 8.52 -4.96
CA LEU A 63 17.38 7.99 -4.44
C LEU A 63 18.53 8.53 -5.30
N GLU A 64 19.50 9.21 -4.68
CA GLU A 64 20.64 9.82 -5.39
C GLU A 64 20.21 10.72 -6.56
N GLY A 65 19.15 11.49 -6.38
CA GLY A 65 18.61 12.40 -7.39
C GLY A 65 17.84 11.73 -8.54
N LYS A 66 17.68 10.41 -8.52
CA LYS A 66 16.92 9.68 -9.52
C LYS A 66 15.57 9.26 -8.95
N MET A 67 14.52 9.43 -9.74
CA MET A 67 13.19 8.94 -9.41
C MET A 67 13.20 7.40 -9.42
N GLN A 68 12.68 6.83 -8.36
CA GLN A 68 12.50 5.40 -8.15
C GLN A 68 11.03 5.11 -7.89
N PHE A 69 10.59 3.90 -8.17
CA PHE A 69 9.25 3.46 -7.85
C PHE A 69 9.19 1.97 -7.50
N ASN A 70 8.20 1.62 -6.70
CA ASN A 70 7.71 0.25 -6.54
C ASN A 70 6.20 0.27 -6.80
N LYS A 71 5.73 -0.66 -7.60
CA LYS A 71 4.30 -0.81 -7.93
C LYS A 71 3.90 -2.26 -7.74
N GLY A 72 2.67 -2.50 -7.29
CA GLY A 72 2.15 -3.84 -7.12
C GLY A 72 0.72 -3.88 -6.61
N ILE A 73 0.39 -4.97 -5.97
CA ILE A 73 -0.92 -5.21 -5.37
C ILE A 73 -0.80 -5.17 -3.86
N TYR A 74 -1.87 -4.75 -3.19
CA TYR A 74 -1.96 -4.84 -1.74
C TYR A 74 -3.24 -5.52 -1.28
N ALA A 75 -3.15 -6.16 -0.13
CA ALA A 75 -4.30 -6.72 0.57
C ALA A 75 -4.24 -6.32 2.05
N LEU A 76 -5.39 -5.88 2.59
CA LEU A 76 -5.55 -5.64 4.02
C LEU A 76 -6.30 -6.84 4.62
N LYS A 77 -5.65 -7.60 5.48
CA LYS A 77 -6.22 -8.75 6.16
C LYS A 77 -5.89 -8.72 7.65
N ASN A 78 -6.91 -8.78 8.49
CA ASN A 78 -6.76 -8.75 9.96
C ASN A 78 -5.93 -7.54 10.48
N GLY A 79 -6.08 -6.39 9.82
CA GLY A 79 -5.33 -5.18 10.18
C GLY A 79 -3.88 -5.16 9.71
N VAL A 80 -3.43 -6.15 8.96
CA VAL A 80 -2.10 -6.22 8.35
C VAL A 80 -2.23 -5.95 6.86
N VAL A 81 -1.43 -5.02 6.37
CA VAL A 81 -1.25 -4.73 4.93
C VAL A 81 -0.13 -5.61 4.41
N ASN A 82 -0.38 -6.27 3.29
CA ASN A 82 0.62 -7.04 2.55
C ASN A 82 0.76 -6.39 1.18
N GLU A 83 1.93 -5.84 0.87
CA GLU A 83 2.28 -5.24 -0.41
C GLU A 83 3.15 -6.23 -1.19
N THR A 84 2.68 -6.72 -2.33
CA THR A 84 3.48 -7.56 -3.22
C THR A 84 3.93 -6.74 -4.41
N ILE A 85 5.25 -6.63 -4.62
CA ILE A 85 5.83 -5.82 -5.69
C ILE A 85 5.78 -6.60 -7.01
N LEU A 86 5.14 -5.99 -8.01
CA LEU A 86 5.04 -6.55 -9.36
C LEU A 86 5.94 -5.84 -10.37
N SER A 87 6.35 -4.61 -10.06
CA SER A 87 7.27 -3.81 -10.88
C SER A 87 8.03 -2.84 -9.99
N SER A 88 9.32 -2.66 -10.24
CA SER A 88 10.20 -1.82 -9.43
C SER A 88 11.35 -1.28 -10.27
N SER A 89 11.86 -0.09 -9.90
CA SER A 89 13.15 0.42 -10.39
C SER A 89 14.32 -0.43 -9.89
N ASN A 90 14.14 -1.18 -8.81
CA ASN A 90 15.07 -2.19 -8.33
C ASN A 90 14.50 -3.59 -8.61
N GLU A 91 14.98 -4.25 -9.65
CA GLU A 91 14.47 -5.54 -10.10
C GLU A 91 14.54 -6.64 -9.02
N SER A 92 15.48 -6.55 -8.07
CA SER A 92 15.60 -7.52 -6.98
C SER A 92 14.40 -7.55 -6.03
N LEU A 93 13.57 -6.52 -6.04
CA LEU A 93 12.36 -6.43 -5.22
C LEU A 93 11.12 -7.05 -5.89
N ILE A 94 11.19 -7.39 -7.17
CA ILE A 94 10.04 -7.94 -7.89
C ILE A 94 9.71 -9.34 -7.35
N GLY A 95 8.46 -9.52 -6.93
CA GLY A 95 7.95 -10.73 -6.29
C GLY A 95 8.02 -10.70 -4.76
N GLU A 96 8.78 -9.77 -4.17
CA GLU A 96 8.84 -9.62 -2.72
C GLU A 96 7.51 -9.12 -2.14
N THR A 97 7.20 -9.55 -0.92
CA THR A 97 6.02 -9.10 -0.18
C THR A 97 6.43 -8.49 1.14
N PHE A 98 6.06 -7.24 1.34
CA PHE A 98 6.27 -6.51 2.59
C PHE A 98 4.97 -6.47 3.38
N SER A 99 5.06 -6.80 4.67
CA SER A 99 3.91 -6.85 5.57
C SER A 99 4.09 -5.85 6.70
N PHE A 100 3.08 -5.05 6.97
CA PHE A 100 3.10 -4.11 8.09
C PHE A 100 1.70 -3.90 8.67
N LYS A 101 1.65 -3.49 9.92
CA LYS A 101 0.41 -3.14 10.61
C LYS A 101 0.34 -1.63 10.76
N PRO A 102 -0.50 -0.93 9.97
CA PRO A 102 -0.66 0.50 10.12
C PRO A 102 -1.32 0.83 11.45
N ASN A 103 -0.77 1.80 12.15
CA ASN A 103 -1.36 2.39 13.34
C ASN A 103 -1.93 3.75 12.97
N PHE A 104 -3.24 3.80 12.73
CA PHE A 104 -3.93 5.04 12.37
C PHE A 104 -4.03 5.98 13.56
N MET A 105 -3.81 7.25 13.32
CA MET A 105 -3.89 8.32 14.31
C MET A 105 -5.17 9.13 14.11
N GLY A 106 -5.87 9.40 15.22
CA GLY A 106 -7.00 10.32 15.31
C GLY A 106 -8.08 10.14 14.24
N ASP A 107 -8.09 11.05 13.28
CA ASP A 107 -9.08 11.15 12.21
C ASP A 107 -8.82 10.20 11.01
N LYS A 108 -7.86 9.29 11.14
CA LYS A 108 -7.40 8.36 10.09
C LYS A 108 -6.78 9.05 8.85
N ASN A 109 -6.38 10.31 8.97
CA ASN A 109 -5.66 11.04 7.95
C ASN A 109 -4.14 10.89 8.08
N SER A 110 -3.68 10.17 9.08
CA SER A 110 -2.29 9.77 9.25
C SER A 110 -2.17 8.37 9.83
N PHE A 111 -1.10 7.69 9.52
CA PHE A 111 -0.74 6.41 10.12
C PHE A 111 0.77 6.28 10.28
N ASN A 112 1.15 5.52 11.30
CA ASN A 112 2.52 5.08 11.50
C ASN A 112 2.63 3.61 11.09
N LEU A 113 3.80 3.22 10.62
CA LEU A 113 4.15 1.83 10.39
C LEU A 113 5.59 1.55 10.85
N LYS A 114 5.86 0.31 11.19
CA LYS A 114 7.22 -0.23 11.34
C LYS A 114 7.38 -1.35 10.33
N VAL A 115 8.48 -1.34 9.59
CA VAL A 115 8.86 -2.43 8.69
C VAL A 115 10.22 -2.94 9.11
N ASP A 116 10.31 -4.25 9.29
CA ASP A 116 11.56 -4.94 9.60
C ASP A 116 12.17 -5.48 8.31
N PHE A 117 13.41 -5.10 8.03
CA PHE A 117 14.17 -5.57 6.88
C PHE A 117 15.28 -6.56 7.28
N GLY A 118 15.19 -7.14 8.49
CA GLY A 118 16.17 -8.04 9.03
C GLY A 118 17.34 -7.31 9.70
N ASP A 119 18.15 -6.61 8.93
CA ASP A 119 19.30 -5.85 9.44
C ASP A 119 18.93 -4.46 9.97
N SER A 120 17.75 -3.97 9.62
CA SER A 120 17.26 -2.65 10.02
C SER A 120 15.75 -2.63 10.20
N THR A 121 15.30 -1.75 11.08
CA THR A 121 13.87 -1.47 11.27
C THR A 121 13.60 -0.04 10.87
N ASN A 122 12.67 0.15 9.95
CA ASN A 122 12.23 1.47 9.54
C ASN A 122 10.93 1.82 10.26
N PHE A 123 10.88 3.03 10.80
CA PHE A 123 9.66 3.67 11.24
C PHE A 123 9.30 4.74 10.22
N GLU A 124 8.02 4.81 9.84
CA GLU A 124 7.49 5.79 8.90
C GLU A 124 6.18 6.34 9.41
N ARG A 125 5.98 7.66 9.25
CA ARG A 125 4.69 8.32 9.41
C ARG A 125 4.25 8.92 8.09
N TRP A 126 3.04 8.57 7.71
CA TRP A 126 2.41 8.98 6.47
C TRP A 126 1.18 9.82 6.75
N GLU A 127 1.01 10.90 6.01
CA GLU A 127 -0.17 11.76 6.05
C GLU A 127 -0.90 11.72 4.72
N LYS A 128 -2.24 11.65 4.79
CA LYS A 128 -3.08 11.69 3.61
C LYS A 128 -3.00 13.05 2.95
N THR A 129 -2.73 13.07 1.66
CA THR A 129 -2.77 14.32 0.91
C THR A 129 -4.24 14.61 0.56
N HIS A 130 -4.73 15.78 0.95
CA HIS A 130 -6.06 16.26 0.58
C HIS A 130 -6.09 16.84 -0.85
N CYS A 131 -5.08 16.52 -1.65
CA CYS A 131 -5.01 17.00 -3.03
C CYS A 131 -5.97 16.19 -3.89
N ASP A 132 -7.19 16.71 -4.02
CA ASP A 132 -8.05 16.39 -5.14
C ASP A 132 -7.25 16.70 -6.41
N VAL A 133 -6.98 15.71 -7.26
CA VAL A 133 -6.16 15.84 -8.48
C VAL A 133 -6.61 17.04 -9.33
N ILE A 134 -7.91 17.36 -9.29
CA ILE A 134 -8.51 18.53 -9.97
C ILE A 134 -8.08 19.85 -9.33
N LYS A 135 -7.91 19.92 -8.01
CA LYS A 135 -7.46 21.14 -7.32
C LYS A 135 -5.96 21.39 -7.50
N CYS A 136 -5.15 20.36 -7.54
CA CYS A 136 -3.72 20.47 -7.78
C CYS A 136 -3.40 20.92 -9.20
N ALA A 137 -4.16 20.46 -10.20
CA ALA A 137 -4.03 20.92 -11.58
C ALA A 137 -4.34 22.42 -11.72
N LYS A 138 -5.35 22.94 -10.99
CA LYS A 138 -5.72 24.37 -11.00
C LYS A 138 -4.68 25.29 -10.34
N ILE A 139 -3.89 24.80 -9.38
CA ILE A 139 -2.84 25.60 -8.74
C ILE A 139 -1.66 25.81 -9.69
N ARG A 140 -1.31 24.81 -10.53
CA ARG A 140 -0.24 24.93 -11.52
C ARG A 140 -0.52 25.92 -12.65
N THR A 141 -1.77 26.13 -13.02
CA THR A 141 -2.15 27.05 -14.10
C THR A 141 -2.28 28.51 -13.68
N ARG A 142 -2.18 28.81 -12.37
CA ARG A 142 -2.28 30.19 -11.85
C ARG A 142 -0.92 30.90 -11.67
N ASN A 143 0.19 30.18 -11.79
CA ASN A 143 1.55 30.69 -11.59
C ASN A 143 2.40 30.73 -12.86
N ASN A 144 1.76 30.74 -14.06
CA ASN A 144 2.41 31.01 -15.35
C ASN A 144 1.85 32.30 -15.94
#